data_29e104e8845bb4eb9f4b16b119b8cd5f
#
_entry.id   29e104e8845bb4eb9f4b16b119b8cd5f
#
_cell.length_a   1.000
_cell.length_b   1.000
_cell.length_c   1.000
_cell.angle_alpha   90.00
_cell.angle_beta   90.00
_cell.angle_gamma   90.00
#
_symmetry.space_group_name_H-M   'P 1'
#
loop_
_entity.id
_entity.type
_entity.pdbx_description
1 polymer ?
#
loop_
_entity_poly.entity_id
_entity_poly.type
_entity_poly.pdbx_seq_one_letter_code
_entity_poly.pdbx_strand_id
1 'polypeptide(L)'
;MLIDHKLSNLSKIVNCDLIGNDAFFEKVSTDTRSMAEGDIFLALKGPNHNGHDFINKALDKGASCLITEKEIPGETYIKTENTFLFLEELAKFQRLNFKQDVIAITGSNGKTSTKEILYQLTKNFFENKEVFKSPGNWNNKLGLYLSLLELNKNHKLAIFEIGTNAVGEIKELASFLKPNIGVLTNIGNSHLEGLKDTQGVLEEKTDLFSFVSLKGTCLMRAKEKHLQKAEEKIKKRKKIFLQVKETQSFDQNLEMAEAVISCLPKLKKNNFLLSEEYINFLKKKAVVPGRQELLIGKNNVNLIDDTYNANPESFRAAFKKIKSMSCKNKICVMGKMNELGEKTLLLQDEVIEDALSVFDLVLAIDLDSNIKDENFKIIDSKAIYKNLEIYLNEESVILFKASRSVKMEKIVKLFK
;
A
#
# COMPACT_ATOMS: atom_id res chain seq x y z
N MET A 1 16.37 3.64 14.68
CA MET A 1 17.27 3.05 13.66
C MET A 1 18.16 1.97 14.28
N LEU A 2 18.90 1.20 13.46
CA LEU A 2 19.85 0.15 13.89
C LEU A 2 21.25 0.70 14.19
N ILE A 3 21.44 2.00 14.09
CA ILE A 3 22.66 2.73 14.40
C ILE A 3 22.56 3.42 15.75
N ASP A 4 23.70 3.76 16.33
CA ASP A 4 23.71 4.69 17.45
C ASP A 4 23.33 6.09 16.96
N HIS A 5 22.43 6.73 17.69
CA HIS A 5 21.84 8.00 17.29
C HIS A 5 22.79 9.19 17.52
N LYS A 6 24.02 9.10 16.98
CA LYS A 6 25.04 10.15 17.04
C LYS A 6 25.40 10.61 15.62
N LEU A 7 25.47 11.92 15.40
CA LEU A 7 25.68 12.50 14.06
C LEU A 7 26.99 12.04 13.41
N SER A 8 28.07 11.92 14.19
CA SER A 8 29.35 11.42 13.68
C SER A 8 29.29 9.96 13.21
N ASN A 9 28.42 9.12 13.77
CA ASN A 9 28.21 7.76 13.28
C ASN A 9 27.41 7.76 11.98
N LEU A 10 26.40 8.63 11.88
CA LEU A 10 25.62 8.78 10.68
C LEU A 10 26.48 9.26 9.50
N SER A 11 27.30 10.30 9.69
CA SER A 11 28.19 10.85 8.66
C SER A 11 29.20 9.83 8.15
N LYS A 12 29.77 9.00 9.05
CA LYS A 12 30.69 7.92 8.67
C LYS A 12 30.03 6.83 7.82
N ILE A 13 28.77 6.45 8.15
CA ILE A 13 28.05 5.41 7.40
C ILE A 13 27.83 5.82 5.95
N VAL A 14 27.52 7.09 5.71
CA VAL A 14 27.24 7.62 4.37
C VAL A 14 28.46 8.30 3.74
N ASN A 15 29.62 8.31 4.42
CA ASN A 15 30.86 8.94 3.98
C ASN A 15 30.66 10.42 3.56
N CYS A 16 30.02 11.19 4.43
CA CYS A 16 29.76 12.62 4.24
C CYS A 16 30.33 13.43 5.43
N ASP A 17 30.66 14.70 5.20
CA ASP A 17 31.23 15.57 6.21
C ASP A 17 30.13 16.09 7.15
N LEU A 18 30.37 15.96 8.46
CA LEU A 18 29.61 16.64 9.50
C LEU A 18 30.25 17.99 9.79
N ILE A 19 29.51 19.07 9.62
CA ILE A 19 29.90 20.42 9.94
C ILE A 19 29.09 20.88 11.16
N GLY A 20 29.78 21.44 12.17
CA GLY A 20 29.19 21.87 13.46
C GLY A 20 29.34 20.84 14.56
N ASN A 21 28.40 20.81 15.51
CA ASN A 21 28.49 20.04 16.74
C ASN A 21 28.08 18.57 16.53
N ASP A 22 28.84 17.65 17.13
CA ASP A 22 28.49 16.24 17.17
C ASP A 22 27.46 15.95 18.28
N ALA A 23 26.18 15.96 17.91
CA ALA A 23 25.08 15.79 18.84
C ALA A 23 24.36 14.42 18.64
N PHE A 24 23.48 14.09 19.58
CA PHE A 24 22.53 12.98 19.43
C PHE A 24 21.30 13.47 18.66
N PHE A 25 20.62 12.53 17.98
CA PHE A 25 19.37 12.79 17.26
C PHE A 25 18.33 11.72 17.58
N GLU A 26 17.04 12.04 17.39
CA GLU A 26 15.94 11.11 17.63
C GLU A 26 15.66 10.25 16.39
N LYS A 27 15.31 10.87 15.28
CA LYS A 27 15.04 10.20 13.98
C LYS A 27 15.42 11.10 12.81
N VAL A 28 15.35 10.54 11.60
CA VAL A 28 15.47 11.30 10.34
C VAL A 28 14.07 11.59 9.82
N SER A 29 13.75 12.86 9.60
CA SER A 29 12.47 13.34 9.07
C SER A 29 12.67 14.09 7.75
N THR A 30 11.73 13.92 6.82
CA THR A 30 11.67 14.67 5.56
C THR A 30 10.49 15.65 5.53
N ASP A 31 9.70 15.70 6.60
CA ASP A 31 8.49 16.52 6.68
C ASP A 31 8.47 17.37 7.95
N THR A 32 8.64 18.69 7.78
CA THR A 32 8.62 19.64 8.87
C THR A 32 7.29 19.71 9.62
N ARG A 33 6.19 19.18 9.09
CA ARG A 33 4.88 19.16 9.76
C ARG A 33 4.84 18.14 10.90
N SER A 34 5.53 17.01 10.72
CA SER A 34 5.56 15.86 11.64
C SER A 34 6.87 15.72 12.41
N MET A 35 7.90 16.55 12.11
CA MET A 35 9.16 16.49 12.84
C MET A 35 9.02 17.09 14.25
N ALA A 36 9.80 16.56 15.19
CA ALA A 36 9.92 17.01 16.56
C ALA A 36 11.31 17.62 16.81
N GLU A 37 11.47 18.29 17.96
CA GLU A 37 12.77 18.75 18.46
C GLU A 37 13.75 17.56 18.59
N GLY A 38 15.00 17.76 18.20
CA GLY A 38 16.03 16.72 18.20
C GLY A 38 16.05 15.81 16.97
N ASP A 39 15.05 15.92 16.07
CA ASP A 39 15.07 15.19 14.80
C ASP A 39 16.13 15.76 13.84
N ILE A 40 16.65 14.92 12.94
CA ILE A 40 17.40 15.37 11.76
C ILE A 40 16.39 15.72 10.65
N PHE A 41 16.57 16.86 10.00
CA PHE A 41 15.82 17.20 8.80
C PHE A 41 16.61 16.85 7.53
N LEU A 42 16.10 15.92 6.74
CA LEU A 42 16.64 15.55 5.42
C LEU A 42 15.93 16.37 4.34
N ALA A 43 16.64 17.32 3.73
CA ALA A 43 16.11 18.24 2.73
C ALA A 43 16.03 17.59 1.32
N LEU A 44 15.08 16.64 1.14
CA LEU A 44 14.90 15.93 -0.12
C LEU A 44 14.43 16.87 -1.23
N LYS A 45 15.03 16.71 -2.42
CA LYS A 45 14.59 17.36 -3.64
C LYS A 45 13.71 16.39 -4.44
N GLY A 46 12.43 16.72 -4.60
CA GLY A 46 11.48 15.98 -5.40
C GLY A 46 11.07 16.76 -6.67
N PRO A 47 10.27 16.15 -7.56
CA PRO A 47 9.85 16.79 -8.82
C PRO A 47 8.99 18.03 -8.60
N ASN A 48 8.18 18.09 -7.55
CA ASN A 48 7.23 19.17 -7.27
C ASN A 48 7.55 19.97 -6.01
N HIS A 49 8.51 19.54 -5.19
CA HIS A 49 8.86 20.15 -3.91
C HIS A 49 10.36 20.07 -3.69
N ASN A 50 10.94 21.16 -3.20
CA ASN A 50 12.33 21.20 -2.81
C ASN A 50 12.42 21.29 -1.28
N GLY A 51 12.92 20.26 -0.62
CA GLY A 51 13.07 20.21 0.83
C GLY A 51 13.95 21.34 1.40
N HIS A 52 14.86 21.85 0.59
CA HIS A 52 15.74 22.98 0.99
C HIS A 52 14.95 24.27 1.29
N ASP A 53 13.73 24.43 0.74
CA ASP A 53 12.88 25.59 1.01
C ASP A 53 12.29 25.58 2.42
N PHE A 54 12.42 24.45 3.13
CA PHE A 54 11.88 24.23 4.47
C PHE A 54 12.96 24.19 5.57
N ILE A 55 14.22 24.47 5.25
CA ILE A 55 15.34 24.43 6.20
C ILE A 55 15.10 25.36 7.39
N ASN A 56 14.74 26.63 7.17
CA ASN A 56 14.46 27.55 8.25
C ASN A 56 13.35 27.04 9.18
N LYS A 57 12.29 26.49 8.59
CA LYS A 57 11.19 25.90 9.36
C LYS A 57 11.61 24.67 10.15
N ALA A 58 12.58 23.90 9.68
CA ALA A 58 13.13 22.77 10.39
C ALA A 58 13.99 23.26 11.59
N LEU A 59 14.78 24.30 11.40
CA LEU A 59 15.56 24.95 12.47
C LEU A 59 14.65 25.55 13.54
N ASP A 60 13.59 26.26 13.16
CA ASP A 60 12.59 26.83 14.09
C ASP A 60 11.91 25.73 14.94
N LYS A 61 11.86 24.49 14.44
CA LYS A 61 11.34 23.32 15.16
C LYS A 61 12.39 22.56 15.97
N GLY A 62 13.61 23.04 16.06
CA GLY A 62 14.67 22.43 16.84
C GLY A 62 15.30 21.21 16.16
N ALA A 63 15.49 21.25 14.83
CA ALA A 63 16.28 20.24 14.15
C ALA A 63 17.68 20.14 14.77
N SER A 64 18.11 18.94 15.18
CA SER A 64 19.45 18.71 15.73
C SER A 64 20.53 18.79 14.67
N CYS A 65 20.16 18.54 13.40
CA CYS A 65 21.04 18.58 12.25
C CYS A 65 20.22 18.66 10.96
N LEU A 66 20.82 19.24 9.92
CA LEU A 66 20.29 19.26 8.56
C LEU A 66 21.10 18.33 7.68
N ILE A 67 20.44 17.59 6.79
CA ILE A 67 21.10 16.89 5.68
C ILE A 67 20.74 17.66 4.41
N THR A 68 21.74 18.23 3.75
CA THR A 68 21.54 19.27 2.73
C THR A 68 22.64 19.21 1.65
N GLU A 69 22.28 19.68 0.45
CA GLU A 69 23.19 19.88 -0.68
C GLU A 69 23.86 21.26 -0.65
N LYS A 70 23.43 22.14 0.27
CA LYS A 70 23.91 23.53 0.43
C LYS A 70 24.66 23.71 1.72
N GLU A 71 25.55 24.69 1.76
CA GLU A 71 26.17 25.13 3.00
C GLU A 71 25.17 25.99 3.80
N ILE A 72 25.16 25.77 5.13
CA ILE A 72 24.26 26.48 6.04
C ILE A 72 25.16 27.09 7.15
N PRO A 73 25.72 28.28 6.93
CA PRO A 73 26.64 28.91 7.90
C PRO A 73 25.99 29.12 9.27
N GLY A 74 26.71 28.74 10.30
CA GLY A 74 26.24 28.89 11.68
C GLY A 74 25.44 27.72 12.24
N GLU A 75 25.06 26.76 11.41
CA GLU A 75 24.22 25.61 11.77
C GLU A 75 24.99 24.28 11.76
N THR A 76 24.41 23.26 12.40
CA THR A 76 24.94 21.89 12.36
C THR A 76 24.28 21.16 11.17
N TYR A 77 25.11 20.67 10.23
CA TYR A 77 24.61 19.95 9.06
C TYR A 77 25.59 18.90 8.55
N ILE A 78 25.05 17.92 7.82
CA ILE A 78 25.81 16.97 7.03
C ILE A 78 25.65 17.40 5.57
N LYS A 79 26.76 17.76 4.92
CA LYS A 79 26.79 18.13 3.51
C LYS A 79 26.87 16.91 2.63
N THR A 80 26.02 16.81 1.64
CA THR A 80 26.00 15.75 0.63
C THR A 80 25.84 16.35 -0.76
N GLU A 81 26.32 15.64 -1.79
CA GLU A 81 26.10 16.05 -3.17
C GLU A 81 24.65 15.79 -3.63
N ASN A 82 23.99 14.79 -3.03
CA ASN A 82 22.62 14.39 -3.37
C ASN A 82 21.92 13.80 -2.16
N THR A 83 20.90 14.49 -1.69
CA THR A 83 20.12 14.08 -0.50
C THR A 83 19.34 12.78 -0.70
N PHE A 84 18.96 12.44 -1.93
CA PHE A 84 18.30 11.17 -2.22
C PHE A 84 19.29 9.99 -2.17
N LEU A 85 20.49 10.15 -2.72
CA LEU A 85 21.56 9.13 -2.62
C LEU A 85 22.00 8.94 -1.16
N PHE A 86 22.05 10.00 -0.38
CA PHE A 86 22.27 9.92 1.07
C PHE A 86 21.22 9.01 1.74
N LEU A 87 19.94 9.23 1.46
CA LEU A 87 18.86 8.40 1.98
C LEU A 87 19.00 6.94 1.54
N GLU A 88 19.35 6.71 0.28
CA GLU A 88 19.55 5.37 -0.28
C GLU A 88 20.66 4.61 0.45
N GLU A 89 21.84 5.22 0.65
CA GLU A 89 22.96 4.58 1.35
C GLU A 89 22.62 4.31 2.82
N LEU A 90 21.93 5.21 3.48
CA LEU A 90 21.48 5.02 4.85
C LEU A 90 20.44 3.88 4.96
N ALA A 91 19.48 3.83 4.04
CA ALA A 91 18.50 2.75 3.96
C ALA A 91 19.17 1.40 3.66
N LYS A 92 20.18 1.37 2.82
CA LYS A 92 20.99 0.19 2.50
C LYS A 92 21.73 -0.31 3.74
N PHE A 93 22.35 0.59 4.48
CA PHE A 93 22.98 0.25 5.77
C PHE A 93 21.97 -0.38 6.73
N GLN A 94 20.80 0.25 6.92
CA GLN A 94 19.72 -0.26 7.75
C GLN A 94 19.29 -1.66 7.32
N ARG A 95 19.06 -1.87 6.00
CA ARG A 95 18.66 -3.18 5.48
C ARG A 95 19.74 -4.25 5.67
N LEU A 96 21.00 -3.93 5.46
CA LEU A 96 22.13 -4.87 5.62
C LEU A 96 22.33 -5.29 7.08
N ASN A 97 22.02 -4.41 8.03
CA ASN A 97 22.14 -4.67 9.47
C ASN A 97 20.89 -5.31 10.08
N PHE A 98 19.74 -5.26 9.41
CA PHE A 98 18.54 -5.98 9.85
C PHE A 98 18.63 -7.47 9.47
N LYS A 99 18.90 -8.32 10.47
CA LYS A 99 19.15 -9.76 10.29
C LYS A 99 17.92 -10.64 10.51
N GLN A 100 16.78 -10.04 10.87
CA GLN A 100 15.53 -10.75 11.09
C GLN A 100 14.79 -11.01 9.77
N ASP A 101 13.71 -11.79 9.85
CA ASP A 101 12.90 -12.11 8.68
C ASP A 101 12.25 -10.87 8.07
N VAL A 102 12.31 -10.81 6.75
CA VAL A 102 11.70 -9.75 5.93
C VAL A 102 10.71 -10.37 4.97
N ILE A 103 9.49 -9.86 4.99
CA ILE A 103 8.39 -10.24 4.10
C ILE A 103 8.15 -9.07 3.13
N ALA A 104 8.12 -9.35 1.83
CA ALA A 104 7.74 -8.39 0.81
C ALA A 104 6.43 -8.82 0.15
N ILE A 105 5.47 -7.90 0.07
CA ILE A 105 4.13 -8.15 -0.48
C ILE A 105 3.91 -7.26 -1.69
N THR A 106 3.62 -7.87 -2.85
CA THR A 106 3.18 -7.19 -4.07
C THR A 106 1.91 -7.83 -4.62
N GLY A 107 1.36 -7.26 -5.68
CA GLY A 107 0.18 -7.75 -6.40
C GLY A 107 -0.64 -6.62 -7.00
N SER A 108 -1.58 -6.92 -7.85
CA SER A 108 -2.50 -5.93 -8.43
C SER A 108 -3.40 -5.34 -7.35
N ASN A 109 -4.06 -6.19 -6.57
CA ASN A 109 -4.98 -5.83 -5.49
C ASN A 109 -4.62 -6.54 -4.19
N GLY A 110 -5.11 -6.06 -3.04
CA GLY A 110 -5.00 -6.73 -1.75
C GLY A 110 -3.66 -6.58 -1.01
N LYS A 111 -2.64 -5.92 -1.57
CA LYS A 111 -1.32 -5.73 -0.93
C LYS A 111 -1.43 -5.17 0.49
N THR A 112 -2.01 -4.00 0.64
CA THR A 112 -2.16 -3.31 1.94
C THR A 112 -3.05 -4.11 2.88
N SER A 113 -4.16 -4.65 2.39
CA SER A 113 -5.07 -5.46 3.22
C SER A 113 -4.39 -6.73 3.73
N THR A 114 -3.64 -7.46 2.88
CA THR A 114 -2.86 -8.62 3.30
C THR A 114 -1.78 -8.23 4.32
N LYS A 115 -1.09 -7.10 4.11
CA LYS A 115 -0.10 -6.57 5.06
C LYS A 115 -0.74 -6.29 6.43
N GLU A 116 -1.89 -5.61 6.46
CA GLU A 116 -2.59 -5.28 7.71
C GLU A 116 -3.11 -6.53 8.45
N ILE A 117 -3.72 -7.47 7.72
CA ILE A 117 -4.18 -8.74 8.29
C ILE A 117 -2.98 -9.52 8.84
N LEU A 118 -1.91 -9.67 8.07
CA LEU A 118 -0.69 -10.35 8.49
C LEU A 118 -0.10 -9.72 9.75
N TYR A 119 -0.02 -8.39 9.79
CA TYR A 119 0.46 -7.68 10.98
C TYR A 119 -0.41 -7.95 12.21
N GLN A 120 -1.74 -7.97 12.08
CA GLN A 120 -2.62 -8.33 13.21
C GLN A 120 -2.42 -9.80 13.65
N LEU A 121 -2.28 -10.72 12.71
CA LEU A 121 -2.01 -12.12 13.01
C LEU A 121 -0.68 -12.32 13.76
N THR A 122 0.36 -11.56 13.39
CA THR A 122 1.67 -11.68 14.05
C THR A 122 1.65 -11.27 15.51
N LYS A 123 0.67 -10.44 15.96
CA LYS A 123 0.52 -10.07 17.37
C LYS A 123 0.20 -11.22 18.31
N ASN A 124 -0.23 -12.36 17.80
CA ASN A 124 -0.40 -13.56 18.61
C ASN A 124 0.91 -14.25 18.97
N PHE A 125 2.02 -13.86 18.33
CA PHE A 125 3.31 -14.52 18.42
C PHE A 125 4.45 -13.58 18.83
N PHE A 126 4.25 -12.29 18.67
CA PHE A 126 5.23 -11.24 18.94
C PHE A 126 4.59 -10.18 19.85
N GLU A 127 5.41 -9.58 20.70
CA GLU A 127 4.96 -8.43 21.48
C GLU A 127 4.71 -7.20 20.59
N ASN A 128 3.90 -6.28 21.10
CA ASN A 128 3.73 -4.98 20.47
C ASN A 128 5.11 -4.31 20.30
N LYS A 129 5.39 -3.77 19.14
CA LYS A 129 6.65 -3.15 18.72
C LYS A 129 7.78 -4.12 18.30
N GLU A 130 7.58 -5.43 18.31
CA GLU A 130 8.53 -6.40 17.75
C GLU A 130 8.33 -6.67 16.25
N VAL A 131 7.19 -6.29 15.70
CA VAL A 131 6.89 -6.42 14.28
C VAL A 131 6.79 -5.05 13.63
N PHE A 132 7.64 -4.83 12.65
CA PHE A 132 7.55 -3.66 11.78
C PHE A 132 6.64 -3.94 10.59
N LYS A 133 5.85 -2.95 10.16
CA LYS A 133 5.17 -2.93 8.86
C LYS A 133 5.38 -1.57 8.19
N SER A 134 5.57 -1.55 6.88
CA SER A 134 5.66 -0.28 6.14
C SER A 134 4.41 0.58 6.36
N PRO A 135 4.54 1.89 6.65
CA PRO A 135 3.41 2.78 6.91
C PRO A 135 2.50 2.92 5.70
N GLY A 136 1.19 2.93 5.91
CA GLY A 136 0.20 3.22 4.88
C GLY A 136 0.45 2.46 3.57
N ASN A 137 0.62 3.22 2.49
CA ASN A 137 0.96 2.74 1.14
C ASN A 137 2.38 3.12 0.70
N TRP A 138 3.33 3.24 1.63
CA TRP A 138 4.74 3.49 1.32
C TRP A 138 5.34 2.28 0.62
N ASN A 139 5.07 2.15 -0.68
CA ASN A 139 5.38 0.99 -1.50
C ASN A 139 6.24 1.31 -2.74
N ASN A 140 6.66 2.56 -2.92
CA ASN A 140 7.61 3.01 -3.92
C ASN A 140 9.03 3.13 -3.33
N LYS A 141 10.01 3.54 -4.15
CA LYS A 141 11.42 3.65 -3.76
C LYS A 141 11.62 4.54 -2.54
N LEU A 142 11.07 5.75 -2.55
CA LEU A 142 11.17 6.69 -1.42
C LEU A 142 10.51 6.12 -0.16
N GLY A 143 9.29 5.59 -0.29
CA GLY A 143 8.55 4.99 0.83
C GLY A 143 9.28 3.80 1.43
N LEU A 144 9.91 2.94 0.61
CA LEU A 144 10.73 1.83 1.08
C LEU A 144 11.93 2.32 1.90
N TYR A 145 12.66 3.32 1.38
CA TYR A 145 13.86 3.82 2.07
C TYR A 145 13.50 4.46 3.41
N LEU A 146 12.48 5.30 3.45
CA LEU A 146 11.99 5.88 4.70
C LEU A 146 11.50 4.81 5.69
N SER A 147 10.79 3.79 5.20
CA SER A 147 10.35 2.65 6.03
C SER A 147 11.53 1.89 6.64
N LEU A 148 12.62 1.73 5.90
CA LEU A 148 13.82 1.06 6.40
C LEU A 148 14.49 1.85 7.53
N LEU A 149 14.43 3.18 7.51
CA LEU A 149 14.97 4.01 8.59
C LEU A 149 14.23 3.81 9.93
N GLU A 150 12.97 3.38 9.89
CA GLU A 150 12.18 3.10 11.09
C GLU A 150 12.54 1.75 11.77
N LEU A 151 13.31 0.88 11.08
CA LEU A 151 13.76 -0.37 11.68
C LEU A 151 14.68 -0.12 12.87
N ASN A 152 14.47 -0.88 13.95
CA ASN A 152 15.26 -0.79 15.16
C ASN A 152 15.58 -2.19 15.76
N LYS A 153 16.38 -2.23 16.82
CA LYS A 153 16.88 -3.46 17.46
C LYS A 153 15.76 -4.33 18.06
N ASN A 154 14.59 -3.77 18.35
CA ASN A 154 13.48 -4.50 18.96
C ASN A 154 12.68 -5.29 17.88
N HIS A 155 12.75 -4.88 16.62
CA HIS A 155 12.00 -5.55 15.56
C HIS A 155 12.57 -6.95 15.28
N LYS A 156 11.70 -7.96 15.37
CA LYS A 156 12.01 -9.37 15.11
C LYS A 156 11.45 -9.87 13.77
N LEU A 157 10.59 -9.06 13.15
CA LEU A 157 9.98 -9.31 11.86
C LEU A 157 9.70 -7.97 11.17
N ALA A 158 9.87 -7.90 9.85
CA ALA A 158 9.51 -6.73 9.07
C ALA A 158 8.65 -7.10 7.85
N ILE A 159 7.55 -6.36 7.65
CA ILE A 159 6.58 -6.58 6.56
C ILE A 159 6.56 -5.34 5.69
N PHE A 160 6.99 -5.47 4.44
CA PHE A 160 7.02 -4.39 3.47
C PHE A 160 6.00 -4.62 2.35
N GLU A 161 5.28 -3.57 2.00
CA GLU A 161 4.54 -3.50 0.76
C GLU A 161 5.45 -2.92 -0.33
N ILE A 162 5.48 -3.54 -1.52
CA ILE A 162 6.16 -3.01 -2.70
C ILE A 162 5.18 -2.92 -3.88
N GLY A 163 5.17 -1.78 -4.52
CA GLY A 163 4.30 -1.44 -5.64
C GLY A 163 5.10 -1.10 -6.89
N THR A 164 4.38 -0.94 -8.01
CA THR A 164 4.97 -0.53 -9.29
C THR A 164 3.96 0.28 -10.09
N ASN A 165 4.46 1.20 -10.88
CA ASN A 165 3.75 1.88 -11.95
C ASN A 165 4.42 1.62 -13.33
N ALA A 166 5.68 1.17 -13.35
CA ALA A 166 6.47 0.96 -14.56
C ALA A 166 7.32 -0.30 -14.49
N VAL A 167 7.79 -0.75 -15.64
CA VAL A 167 8.66 -1.92 -15.77
C VAL A 167 9.98 -1.71 -15.02
N GLY A 168 10.38 -2.71 -14.22
CA GLY A 168 11.66 -2.75 -13.50
C GLY A 168 11.60 -2.22 -12.07
N GLU A 169 10.52 -1.56 -11.64
CA GLU A 169 10.42 -1.03 -10.27
C GLU A 169 10.36 -2.13 -9.20
N ILE A 170 9.60 -3.22 -9.43
CA ILE A 170 9.59 -4.36 -8.49
C ILE A 170 10.97 -5.02 -8.42
N LYS A 171 11.67 -5.14 -9.55
CA LYS A 171 13.04 -5.66 -9.60
C LYS A 171 13.96 -4.80 -8.73
N GLU A 172 13.91 -3.49 -8.87
CA GLU A 172 14.71 -2.55 -8.09
C GLU A 172 14.43 -2.69 -6.59
N LEU A 173 13.16 -2.55 -6.18
CA LEU A 173 12.75 -2.62 -4.77
C LEU A 173 13.07 -3.98 -4.14
N ALA A 174 12.80 -5.08 -4.84
CA ALA A 174 13.05 -6.43 -4.36
C ALA A 174 14.56 -6.73 -4.27
N SER A 175 15.37 -6.23 -5.21
CA SER A 175 16.82 -6.39 -5.19
C SER A 175 17.47 -5.68 -4.00
N PHE A 176 16.91 -4.55 -3.61
CA PHE A 176 17.32 -3.79 -2.45
C PHE A 176 16.90 -4.48 -1.15
N LEU A 177 15.63 -4.91 -1.09
CA LEU A 177 15.04 -5.48 0.12
C LEU A 177 15.50 -6.91 0.42
N LYS A 178 15.74 -7.75 -0.59
CA LYS A 178 16.17 -9.16 -0.50
C LYS A 178 15.37 -9.91 0.57
N PRO A 179 14.06 -10.12 0.39
CA PRO A 179 13.19 -10.66 1.42
C PRO A 179 13.43 -12.17 1.66
N ASN A 180 13.03 -12.66 2.83
CA ASN A 180 12.97 -14.10 3.15
C ASN A 180 11.69 -14.73 2.60
N ILE A 181 10.59 -13.95 2.57
CA ILE A 181 9.30 -14.38 2.04
C ILE A 181 8.82 -13.35 1.02
N GLY A 182 8.58 -13.80 -0.20
CA GLY A 182 7.95 -13.00 -1.26
C GLY A 182 6.51 -13.41 -1.46
N VAL A 183 5.59 -12.43 -1.45
CA VAL A 183 4.14 -12.65 -1.55
C VAL A 183 3.60 -11.90 -2.75
N LEU A 184 2.94 -12.62 -3.66
CA LEU A 184 2.20 -12.08 -4.79
C LEU A 184 0.71 -12.37 -4.58
N THR A 185 -0.05 -11.33 -4.20
CA THR A 185 -1.46 -11.50 -3.80
C THR A 185 -2.35 -11.93 -4.96
N ASN A 186 -2.20 -11.30 -6.12
CA ASN A 186 -2.92 -11.63 -7.36
C ASN A 186 -2.33 -10.89 -8.56
N ILE A 187 -2.76 -11.30 -9.76
CA ILE A 187 -2.50 -10.66 -11.06
C ILE A 187 -3.83 -10.22 -11.66
N GLY A 188 -3.92 -8.97 -12.06
CA GLY A 188 -5.09 -8.36 -12.71
C GLY A 188 -4.72 -7.12 -13.51
N ASN A 189 -5.71 -6.48 -14.14
CA ASN A 189 -5.54 -5.28 -14.95
C ASN A 189 -5.25 -4.05 -14.07
N SER A 190 -3.98 -3.82 -13.79
CA SER A 190 -3.49 -2.68 -13.01
C SER A 190 -2.23 -2.13 -13.66
N HIS A 191 -2.07 -0.81 -13.65
CA HIS A 191 -0.90 -0.14 -14.20
C HIS A 191 -0.62 -0.47 -15.68
N LEU A 192 -1.69 -0.68 -16.49
CA LEU A 192 -1.58 -1.08 -17.89
C LEU A 192 -0.90 -0.01 -18.76
N GLU A 193 -1.02 1.25 -18.36
CA GLU A 193 -0.31 2.37 -19.01
C GLU A 193 1.22 2.15 -19.00
N GLY A 194 1.78 1.71 -17.87
CA GLY A 194 3.22 1.42 -17.72
C GLY A 194 3.62 -0.01 -18.09
N LEU A 195 2.70 -0.97 -17.92
CA LEU A 195 2.97 -2.41 -18.05
C LEU A 195 2.32 -3.06 -19.28
N LYS A 196 1.58 -2.27 -20.09
CA LYS A 196 0.92 -2.62 -21.36
C LYS A 196 -0.28 -3.58 -21.20
N ASP A 197 -0.07 -4.76 -20.65
CA ASP A 197 -1.08 -5.79 -20.52
C ASP A 197 -0.90 -6.66 -19.28
N THR A 198 -1.80 -7.63 -19.08
CA THR A 198 -1.74 -8.54 -17.92
C THR A 198 -0.48 -9.41 -17.92
N GLN A 199 0.13 -9.68 -19.09
CA GLN A 199 1.39 -10.41 -19.18
C GLN A 199 2.54 -9.56 -18.65
N GLY A 200 2.59 -8.28 -19.02
CA GLY A 200 3.56 -7.32 -18.44
C GLY A 200 3.41 -7.17 -16.94
N VAL A 201 2.16 -7.13 -16.44
CA VAL A 201 1.87 -7.13 -14.99
C VAL A 201 2.41 -8.39 -14.31
N LEU A 202 2.25 -9.57 -14.94
CA LEU A 202 2.77 -10.83 -14.42
C LEU A 202 4.30 -10.83 -14.38
N GLU A 203 4.95 -10.41 -15.47
CA GLU A 203 6.41 -10.34 -15.57
C GLU A 203 7.01 -9.41 -14.52
N GLU A 204 6.49 -8.21 -14.40
CA GLU A 204 6.94 -7.21 -13.45
C GLU A 204 6.80 -7.72 -12.01
N LYS A 205 5.61 -8.18 -11.62
CA LYS A 205 5.36 -8.57 -10.22
C LYS A 205 6.07 -9.86 -9.81
N THR A 206 6.28 -10.79 -10.73
CA THR A 206 7.05 -12.02 -10.45
C THR A 206 8.53 -11.77 -10.28
N ASP A 207 9.08 -10.62 -10.69
CA ASP A 207 10.45 -10.23 -10.43
C ASP A 207 10.79 -10.20 -8.94
N LEU A 208 9.82 -9.96 -8.05
CA LEU A 208 9.98 -10.14 -6.61
C LEU A 208 10.65 -11.49 -6.27
N PHE A 209 10.21 -12.57 -6.90
CA PHE A 209 10.67 -13.92 -6.58
C PHE A 209 12.14 -14.17 -6.91
N SER A 210 12.70 -13.46 -7.88
CA SER A 210 14.11 -13.55 -8.23
C SER A 210 15.04 -13.09 -7.09
N PHE A 211 14.54 -12.25 -6.19
CA PHE A 211 15.31 -11.65 -5.10
C PHE A 211 14.95 -12.18 -3.70
N VAL A 212 14.01 -13.09 -3.59
CA VAL A 212 13.78 -13.85 -2.36
C VAL A 212 15.04 -14.66 -2.04
N SER A 213 15.43 -14.76 -0.79
CA SER A 213 16.60 -15.53 -0.37
C SER A 213 16.51 -17.00 -0.84
N LEU A 214 17.65 -17.67 -1.11
CA LEU A 214 17.63 -19.05 -1.64
C LEU A 214 16.95 -20.06 -0.72
N LYS A 215 16.97 -19.83 0.60
CA LYS A 215 16.26 -20.65 1.60
C LYS A 215 14.84 -20.12 1.90
N GLY A 216 14.43 -19.05 1.19
CA GLY A 216 13.16 -18.36 1.41
C GLY A 216 12.00 -19.05 0.71
N THR A 217 10.81 -18.46 0.89
CA THR A 217 9.56 -18.96 0.35
C THR A 217 8.90 -17.93 -0.56
N CYS A 218 8.44 -18.38 -1.71
CA CYS A 218 7.64 -17.60 -2.66
C CYS A 218 6.18 -18.06 -2.56
N LEU A 219 5.27 -17.15 -2.25
CA LEU A 219 3.83 -17.40 -2.19
C LEU A 219 3.13 -16.63 -3.31
N MET A 220 2.23 -17.28 -4.02
CA MET A 220 1.48 -16.67 -5.10
C MET A 220 0.05 -17.17 -5.14
N ARG A 221 -0.92 -16.27 -5.35
CA ARG A 221 -2.26 -16.61 -5.78
C ARG A 221 -2.39 -16.28 -7.26
N ALA A 222 -2.60 -17.30 -8.09
CA ALA A 222 -2.72 -17.12 -9.52
C ALA A 222 -3.54 -18.23 -10.19
N LYS A 223 -4.01 -17.93 -11.40
CA LYS A 223 -4.54 -18.94 -12.32
C LYS A 223 -3.39 -19.80 -12.85
N GLU A 224 -3.68 -21.05 -13.21
CA GLU A 224 -2.68 -22.03 -13.66
C GLU A 224 -1.78 -21.49 -14.79
N LYS A 225 -2.34 -20.78 -15.76
CA LYS A 225 -1.60 -20.16 -16.88
C LYS A 225 -0.49 -19.18 -16.45
N HIS A 226 -0.51 -18.66 -15.22
CA HIS A 226 0.49 -17.74 -14.71
C HIS A 226 1.60 -18.44 -13.91
N LEU A 227 1.41 -19.72 -13.54
CA LEU A 227 2.32 -20.43 -12.64
C LEU A 227 3.65 -20.73 -13.32
N GLN A 228 3.66 -21.11 -14.59
CA GLN A 228 4.88 -21.40 -15.34
C GLN A 228 5.87 -20.23 -15.30
N LYS A 229 5.38 -19.00 -15.58
CA LYS A 229 6.23 -17.80 -15.54
C LYS A 229 6.75 -17.51 -14.14
N ALA A 230 5.95 -17.71 -13.11
CA ALA A 230 6.39 -17.57 -11.74
C ALA A 230 7.47 -18.59 -11.38
N GLU A 231 7.36 -19.84 -11.82
CA GLU A 231 8.34 -20.91 -11.56
C GLU A 231 9.71 -20.59 -12.14
N GLU A 232 9.79 -19.97 -13.31
CA GLU A 232 11.04 -19.52 -13.93
C GLU A 232 11.81 -18.55 -13.00
N LYS A 233 11.08 -17.67 -12.28
CA LYS A 233 11.67 -16.70 -11.33
C LYS A 233 11.97 -17.32 -9.97
N ILE A 234 11.12 -18.24 -9.51
CA ILE A 234 11.25 -18.91 -8.20
C ILE A 234 12.47 -19.82 -8.15
N LYS A 235 12.74 -20.55 -9.24
CA LYS A 235 13.88 -21.50 -9.35
C LYS A 235 13.89 -22.53 -8.20
N LYS A 236 14.98 -22.55 -7.41
CA LYS A 236 15.20 -23.52 -6.30
C LYS A 236 14.55 -23.13 -4.98
N ARG A 237 13.83 -22.00 -4.91
CA ARG A 237 13.19 -21.56 -3.66
C ARG A 237 11.95 -22.39 -3.35
N LYS A 238 11.56 -22.43 -2.08
CA LYS A 238 10.28 -23.04 -1.69
C LYS A 238 9.14 -22.27 -2.33
N LYS A 239 8.16 -22.95 -2.91
CA LYS A 239 6.97 -22.37 -3.54
C LYS A 239 5.69 -22.84 -2.86
N ILE A 240 4.74 -21.92 -2.72
CA ILE A 240 3.37 -22.20 -2.28
C ILE A 240 2.44 -21.46 -3.22
N PHE A 241 1.60 -22.23 -3.91
CA PHE A 241 0.59 -21.68 -4.80
C PHE A 241 -0.79 -21.84 -4.18
N LEU A 242 -1.51 -20.71 -4.07
CA LEU A 242 -2.89 -20.67 -3.65
C LEU A 242 -3.78 -20.57 -4.87
N GLN A 243 -4.87 -21.32 -4.88
CA GLN A 243 -5.85 -21.24 -5.97
C GLN A 243 -6.63 -19.93 -5.92
N VAL A 244 -7.03 -19.45 -7.09
CA VAL A 244 -8.00 -18.36 -7.19
C VAL A 244 -9.38 -18.92 -6.84
N LYS A 245 -9.96 -18.44 -5.75
CA LYS A 245 -11.28 -18.84 -5.26
C LYS A 245 -12.30 -17.72 -5.50
N GLU A 246 -13.55 -18.10 -5.67
CA GLU A 246 -14.66 -17.16 -5.74
C GLU A 246 -15.18 -16.76 -4.34
N THR A 247 -14.28 -16.42 -3.44
CA THR A 247 -14.61 -15.93 -2.10
C THR A 247 -14.49 -14.41 -2.02
N GLN A 248 -14.89 -13.83 -0.89
CA GLN A 248 -14.73 -12.39 -0.66
C GLN A 248 -13.25 -11.99 -0.59
N SER A 249 -12.94 -10.74 -0.92
CA SER A 249 -11.56 -10.24 -0.92
C SER A 249 -10.87 -10.37 0.44
N PHE A 250 -11.62 -10.18 1.54
CA PHE A 250 -11.07 -10.36 2.87
C PHE A 250 -10.59 -11.79 3.11
N ASP A 251 -11.41 -12.79 2.77
CA ASP A 251 -11.09 -14.20 2.98
C ASP A 251 -9.86 -14.63 2.17
N GLN A 252 -9.73 -14.12 0.93
CA GLN A 252 -8.55 -14.37 0.11
C GLN A 252 -7.27 -13.76 0.70
N ASN A 253 -7.36 -12.55 1.24
CA ASN A 253 -6.23 -11.88 1.88
C ASN A 253 -5.86 -12.56 3.20
N LEU A 254 -6.86 -13.06 3.96
CA LEU A 254 -6.68 -13.81 5.19
C LEU A 254 -5.95 -15.14 4.90
N GLU A 255 -6.43 -15.93 3.93
CA GLU A 255 -5.78 -17.18 3.51
C GLU A 255 -4.32 -16.96 3.10
N MET A 256 -4.05 -15.85 2.39
CA MET A 256 -2.67 -15.49 2.03
C MET A 256 -1.82 -15.18 3.28
N ALA A 257 -2.36 -14.43 4.23
CA ALA A 257 -1.67 -14.08 5.46
C ALA A 257 -1.40 -15.31 6.34
N GLU A 258 -2.35 -16.25 6.45
CA GLU A 258 -2.19 -17.54 7.14
C GLU A 258 -1.09 -18.39 6.50
N ALA A 259 -1.08 -18.45 5.15
CA ALA A 259 -0.02 -19.16 4.42
C ALA A 259 1.37 -18.56 4.71
N VAL A 260 1.47 -17.23 4.85
CA VAL A 260 2.72 -16.57 5.25
C VAL A 260 3.12 -16.96 6.67
N ILE A 261 2.18 -16.93 7.63
CA ILE A 261 2.44 -17.33 9.02
C ILE A 261 3.00 -18.76 9.06
N SER A 262 2.43 -19.68 8.28
CA SER A 262 2.90 -21.08 8.22
C SER A 262 4.33 -21.24 7.69
N CYS A 263 4.87 -20.22 7.01
CA CYS A 263 6.23 -20.20 6.48
C CYS A 263 7.28 -19.69 7.47
N LEU A 264 6.86 -18.99 8.52
CA LEU A 264 7.78 -18.42 9.50
C LEU A 264 8.26 -19.52 10.48
N PRO A 265 9.58 -19.83 10.53
CA PRO A 265 10.08 -20.96 11.32
C PRO A 265 9.74 -20.88 12.80
N LYS A 266 9.75 -19.69 13.36
CA LYS A 266 9.44 -19.43 14.78
C LYS A 266 7.97 -19.68 15.13
N LEU A 267 7.07 -19.71 14.14
CA LEU A 267 5.62 -19.78 14.34
C LEU A 267 5.01 -21.13 13.98
N LYS A 268 5.77 -22.01 13.31
CA LYS A 268 5.32 -23.34 12.85
C LYS A 268 4.84 -24.29 13.96
N LYS A 269 5.23 -24.07 15.21
CA LYS A 269 4.92 -24.98 16.32
C LYS A 269 3.51 -24.85 16.89
N ASN A 270 2.80 -23.80 16.54
CA ASN A 270 1.45 -23.58 17.02
C ASN A 270 0.45 -23.90 15.90
N ASN A 271 -0.36 -24.95 16.06
CA ASN A 271 -1.56 -25.13 15.24
C ASN A 271 -2.52 -23.97 15.54
N PHE A 272 -2.32 -22.86 14.81
CA PHE A 272 -3.12 -21.66 14.98
C PHE A 272 -4.41 -21.82 14.16
N LEU A 273 -5.47 -22.24 14.85
CA LEU A 273 -6.82 -22.23 14.28
C LEU A 273 -7.47 -20.90 14.60
N LEU A 274 -7.88 -20.20 13.57
CA LEU A 274 -8.64 -18.95 13.73
C LEU A 274 -10.07 -19.29 14.19
N SER A 275 -10.46 -18.84 15.38
CA SER A 275 -11.87 -18.86 15.78
C SER A 275 -12.66 -17.85 14.95
N GLU A 276 -13.96 -18.07 14.80
CA GLU A 276 -14.85 -17.14 14.13
C GLU A 276 -14.84 -15.75 14.80
N GLU A 277 -14.78 -15.73 16.12
CA GLU A 277 -14.65 -14.49 16.90
C GLU A 277 -13.39 -13.71 16.54
N TYR A 278 -12.24 -14.41 16.38
CA TYR A 278 -11.00 -13.77 16.01
C TYR A 278 -11.01 -13.28 14.55
N ILE A 279 -11.66 -14.01 13.64
CA ILE A 279 -11.87 -13.55 12.26
C ILE A 279 -12.70 -12.27 12.26
N ASN A 280 -13.76 -12.18 13.06
CA ASN A 280 -14.57 -10.97 13.20
C ASN A 280 -13.79 -9.81 13.84
N PHE A 281 -12.89 -10.10 14.78
CA PHE A 281 -11.94 -9.12 15.30
C PHE A 281 -11.00 -8.60 14.19
N LEU A 282 -10.44 -9.48 13.36
CA LEU A 282 -9.57 -9.11 12.24
C LEU A 282 -10.33 -8.26 11.21
N LYS A 283 -11.57 -8.59 10.88
CA LYS A 283 -12.44 -7.79 10.00
C LYS A 283 -12.60 -6.36 10.47
N LYS A 284 -12.59 -6.13 11.79
CA LYS A 284 -12.68 -4.79 12.40
C LYS A 284 -11.33 -4.08 12.52
N LYS A 285 -10.27 -4.80 12.88
CA LYS A 285 -8.95 -4.22 13.20
C LYS A 285 -8.00 -4.08 12.01
N ALA A 286 -8.17 -4.90 10.98
CA ALA A 286 -7.38 -4.82 9.75
C ALA A 286 -8.04 -3.97 8.66
N VAL A 287 -9.07 -3.18 9.02
CA VAL A 287 -9.72 -2.24 8.10
C VAL A 287 -8.70 -1.17 7.68
N VAL A 288 -8.62 -0.98 6.39
CA VAL A 288 -7.85 0.11 5.79
C VAL A 288 -8.83 1.16 5.28
N PRO A 289 -8.77 2.40 5.76
CA PRO A 289 -9.68 3.46 5.31
C PRO A 289 -9.75 3.55 3.78
N GLY A 290 -10.96 3.68 3.24
CA GLY A 290 -11.17 3.74 1.80
C GLY A 290 -10.97 2.42 1.05
N ARG A 291 -10.95 1.26 1.74
CA ARG A 291 -10.85 -0.08 1.12
C ARG A 291 -11.98 -0.98 1.59
N GLN A 292 -13.12 -0.86 0.93
CA GLN A 292 -14.37 -1.57 1.25
C GLN A 292 -14.78 -1.41 2.72
N GLU A 293 -14.49 -0.26 3.30
CA GLU A 293 -14.84 0.10 4.67
C GLU A 293 -16.35 0.30 4.77
N LEU A 294 -17.00 -0.42 5.67
CA LEU A 294 -18.41 -0.23 5.97
C LEU A 294 -18.58 0.90 7.01
N LEU A 295 -19.35 1.90 6.66
CA LEU A 295 -19.66 3.06 7.48
C LEU A 295 -21.17 3.20 7.58
N ILE A 296 -21.64 3.74 8.68
CA ILE A 296 -23.03 4.17 8.83
C ILE A 296 -23.09 5.67 8.57
N GLY A 297 -23.86 6.05 7.59
CA GLY A 297 -24.08 7.44 7.20
C GLY A 297 -25.38 8.05 7.77
N LYS A 298 -25.74 9.21 7.25
CA LYS A 298 -26.98 9.92 7.59
C LYS A 298 -28.19 9.00 7.44
N ASN A 299 -29.16 9.13 8.34
CA ASN A 299 -30.38 8.32 8.37
C ASN A 299 -30.11 6.80 8.35
N ASN A 300 -28.99 6.36 8.94
CA ASN A 300 -28.56 4.96 9.03
C ASN A 300 -28.29 4.26 7.69
N VAL A 301 -28.05 5.01 6.61
CA VAL A 301 -27.67 4.41 5.32
C VAL A 301 -26.33 3.67 5.43
N ASN A 302 -26.24 2.49 4.82
CA ASN A 302 -25.00 1.77 4.71
C ASN A 302 -24.11 2.38 3.61
N LEU A 303 -22.90 2.85 3.95
CA LEU A 303 -21.93 3.36 3.01
C LEU A 303 -20.76 2.39 2.92
N ILE A 304 -20.38 2.01 1.71
CA ILE A 304 -19.13 1.28 1.45
C ILE A 304 -18.12 2.25 0.86
N ASP A 305 -17.17 2.67 1.70
CA ASP A 305 -16.05 3.51 1.28
C ASP A 305 -14.94 2.63 0.66
N ASP A 306 -14.84 2.63 -0.67
CA ASP A 306 -13.78 1.96 -1.44
C ASP A 306 -13.05 2.97 -2.35
N THR A 307 -12.80 4.16 -1.81
CA THR A 307 -12.35 5.35 -2.53
C THR A 307 -10.84 5.48 -2.68
N TYR A 308 -10.07 4.52 -2.13
CA TYR A 308 -8.60 4.62 -2.14
C TYR A 308 -8.02 4.54 -3.56
N ASN A 309 -8.44 3.55 -4.35
CA ASN A 309 -8.07 3.38 -5.76
C ASN A 309 -9.06 2.47 -6.48
N ALA A 310 -9.03 2.47 -7.83
CA ALA A 310 -9.93 1.68 -8.65
C ALA A 310 -9.21 1.03 -9.84
N ASN A 311 -9.58 -0.22 -10.11
CA ASN A 311 -9.32 -0.95 -11.34
C ASN A 311 -10.47 -1.95 -11.57
N PRO A 312 -10.60 -2.57 -12.77
CA PRO A 312 -11.72 -3.44 -13.09
C PRO A 312 -11.96 -4.56 -12.07
N GLU A 313 -10.92 -5.30 -11.67
CA GLU A 313 -11.04 -6.41 -10.71
C GLU A 313 -11.46 -5.94 -9.33
N SER A 314 -10.98 -4.77 -8.89
CA SER A 314 -11.35 -4.22 -7.60
C SER A 314 -12.81 -3.73 -7.56
N PHE A 315 -13.35 -3.24 -8.68
CA PHE A 315 -14.77 -2.96 -8.84
C PHE A 315 -15.58 -4.24 -8.74
N ARG A 316 -15.26 -5.27 -9.54
CA ARG A 316 -15.94 -6.57 -9.51
C ARG A 316 -15.93 -7.21 -8.12
N ALA A 317 -14.83 -7.06 -7.38
CA ALA A 317 -14.73 -7.53 -6.00
C ALA A 317 -15.68 -6.76 -5.05
N ALA A 318 -15.82 -5.44 -5.21
CA ALA A 318 -16.75 -4.64 -4.45
C ALA A 318 -18.22 -5.00 -4.81
N PHE A 319 -18.53 -5.18 -6.11
CA PHE A 319 -19.85 -5.59 -6.57
C PHE A 319 -20.28 -6.94 -5.97
N LYS A 320 -19.37 -7.90 -5.92
CA LYS A 320 -19.63 -9.20 -5.29
C LYS A 320 -20.01 -9.06 -3.82
N LYS A 321 -19.34 -8.19 -3.08
CA LYS A 321 -19.68 -7.89 -1.68
C LYS A 321 -21.08 -7.29 -1.56
N ILE A 322 -21.40 -6.26 -2.39
CA ILE A 322 -22.71 -5.61 -2.38
C ILE A 322 -23.83 -6.59 -2.80
N LYS A 323 -23.58 -7.44 -3.80
CA LYS A 323 -24.56 -8.44 -4.25
C LYS A 323 -24.99 -9.36 -3.11
N SER A 324 -24.10 -9.70 -2.18
CA SER A 324 -24.41 -10.55 -1.02
C SER A 324 -25.08 -9.81 0.16
N MET A 325 -25.26 -8.50 0.08
CA MET A 325 -25.92 -7.72 1.13
C MET A 325 -27.44 -7.72 0.95
N SER A 326 -28.17 -7.91 2.03
CA SER A 326 -29.66 -7.90 2.05
C SER A 326 -30.17 -6.47 2.21
N CYS A 327 -29.98 -5.63 1.17
CA CYS A 327 -30.48 -4.26 1.12
C CYS A 327 -31.47 -4.15 -0.06
N LYS A 328 -32.52 -3.34 0.13
CA LYS A 328 -33.57 -3.11 -0.88
C LYS A 328 -33.04 -2.26 -2.04
N ASN A 329 -32.29 -1.19 -1.73
CA ASN A 329 -31.73 -0.31 -2.74
C ASN A 329 -30.20 -0.45 -2.72
N LYS A 330 -29.62 -0.75 -3.87
CA LYS A 330 -28.18 -0.86 -4.08
C LYS A 330 -27.75 0.21 -5.08
N ILE A 331 -26.94 1.15 -4.63
CA ILE A 331 -26.50 2.28 -5.45
C ILE A 331 -24.96 2.25 -5.59
N CYS A 332 -24.48 2.53 -6.80
CA CYS A 332 -23.07 2.69 -7.08
C CYS A 332 -22.75 4.14 -7.45
N VAL A 333 -21.84 4.78 -6.73
CA VAL A 333 -21.20 6.02 -7.13
C VAL A 333 -19.77 5.69 -7.55
N MET A 334 -19.54 5.73 -8.85
CA MET A 334 -18.25 5.37 -9.43
C MET A 334 -17.57 6.58 -10.07
N GLY A 335 -16.25 6.57 -10.09
CA GLY A 335 -15.45 7.52 -10.83
C GLY A 335 -14.44 6.80 -11.72
N LYS A 336 -13.71 7.58 -12.52
CA LYS A 336 -12.74 7.05 -13.47
C LYS A 336 -11.75 6.10 -12.85
N MET A 337 -11.29 5.15 -13.67
CA MET A 337 -10.16 4.27 -13.41
C MET A 337 -8.95 4.80 -14.17
N ASN A 338 -7.90 5.17 -13.45
CA ASN A 338 -6.64 5.59 -14.05
C ASN A 338 -5.77 4.37 -14.41
N GLU A 339 -4.69 4.62 -15.14
CA GLU A 339 -3.62 3.66 -15.42
C GLU A 339 -4.03 2.49 -16.33
N LEU A 340 -5.16 2.60 -17.06
CA LEU A 340 -5.65 1.58 -17.98
C LEU A 340 -5.14 1.75 -19.43
N GLY A 341 -4.49 2.92 -19.71
CA GLY A 341 -3.93 3.23 -21.03
C GLY A 341 -5.01 3.28 -22.13
N GLU A 342 -4.71 2.78 -23.31
CA GLU A 342 -5.62 2.77 -24.47
C GLU A 342 -6.90 1.99 -24.24
N LYS A 343 -6.94 1.07 -23.28
CA LYS A 343 -8.11 0.26 -22.93
C LYS A 343 -9.09 0.94 -21.97
N THR A 344 -8.84 2.21 -21.58
CA THR A 344 -9.61 2.89 -20.55
C THR A 344 -11.10 2.86 -20.82
N LEU A 345 -11.55 3.32 -22.00
CA LEU A 345 -12.98 3.38 -22.32
C LEU A 345 -13.62 1.99 -22.35
N LEU A 346 -12.97 1.02 -23.00
CA LEU A 346 -13.46 -0.36 -23.08
C LEU A 346 -13.66 -0.96 -21.68
N LEU A 347 -12.64 -0.89 -20.83
CA LEU A 347 -12.68 -1.48 -19.51
C LEU A 347 -13.61 -0.71 -18.54
N GLN A 348 -13.81 0.59 -18.75
CA GLN A 348 -14.81 1.36 -18.02
C GLN A 348 -16.22 0.93 -18.40
N ASP A 349 -16.52 0.82 -19.69
CA ASP A 349 -17.83 0.37 -20.18
C ASP A 349 -18.14 -1.05 -19.65
N GLU A 350 -17.20 -2.01 -19.72
CA GLU A 350 -17.39 -3.35 -19.15
C GLU A 350 -17.73 -3.29 -17.64
N VAL A 351 -17.06 -2.44 -16.89
CA VAL A 351 -17.33 -2.31 -15.44
C VAL A 351 -18.67 -1.65 -15.16
N ILE A 352 -19.12 -0.73 -16.01
CA ILE A 352 -20.45 -0.12 -15.91
C ILE A 352 -21.53 -1.17 -16.20
N GLU A 353 -21.37 -2.02 -17.23
CA GLU A 353 -22.29 -3.13 -17.52
C GLU A 353 -22.33 -4.12 -16.33
N ASP A 354 -21.19 -4.49 -15.78
CA ASP A 354 -21.13 -5.31 -14.56
C ASP A 354 -21.86 -4.64 -13.38
N ALA A 355 -21.74 -3.32 -13.21
CA ALA A 355 -22.43 -2.56 -12.17
C ALA A 355 -23.94 -2.59 -12.36
N LEU A 356 -24.44 -2.36 -13.58
CA LEU A 356 -25.88 -2.38 -13.90
C LEU A 356 -26.53 -3.75 -13.63
N SER A 357 -25.74 -4.82 -13.60
CA SER A 357 -26.24 -6.15 -13.21
C SER A 357 -26.44 -6.34 -11.70
N VAL A 358 -25.97 -5.39 -10.88
CA VAL A 358 -25.94 -5.51 -9.40
C VAL A 358 -26.67 -4.37 -8.71
N PHE A 359 -26.64 -3.17 -9.29
CA PHE A 359 -27.13 -1.94 -8.69
C PHE A 359 -28.40 -1.42 -9.36
N ASP A 360 -29.32 -0.89 -8.57
CA ASP A 360 -30.55 -0.25 -9.04
C ASP A 360 -30.29 1.13 -9.65
N LEU A 361 -29.15 1.76 -9.29
CA LEU A 361 -28.72 3.05 -9.83
C LEU A 361 -27.18 3.12 -9.84
N VAL A 362 -26.64 3.55 -10.98
CA VAL A 362 -25.19 3.80 -11.16
C VAL A 362 -24.99 5.26 -11.52
N LEU A 363 -24.33 6.00 -10.63
CA LEU A 363 -23.94 7.39 -10.83
C LEU A 363 -22.44 7.46 -11.10
N ALA A 364 -22.07 8.07 -12.20
CA ALA A 364 -20.67 8.20 -12.62
C ALA A 364 -20.21 9.65 -12.57
N ILE A 365 -18.96 9.88 -12.12
CA ILE A 365 -18.33 11.18 -12.09
C ILE A 365 -16.94 11.13 -12.73
N ASP A 366 -16.58 12.19 -13.43
CA ASP A 366 -15.25 12.38 -14.00
C ASP A 366 -14.78 11.17 -14.86
N LEU A 367 -15.71 10.60 -15.65
CA LEU A 367 -15.41 9.53 -16.60
C LEU A 367 -16.24 9.67 -17.88
N ASP A 368 -15.75 9.08 -18.98
CA ASP A 368 -16.44 8.96 -20.26
C ASP A 368 -16.97 7.52 -20.43
N SER A 369 -18.11 7.38 -21.09
CA SER A 369 -18.72 6.08 -21.38
C SER A 369 -19.63 6.15 -22.59
N ASN A 370 -19.75 5.04 -23.34
CA ASN A 370 -20.70 4.85 -24.43
C ASN A 370 -22.01 4.20 -23.98
N ILE A 371 -22.12 3.77 -22.72
CA ILE A 371 -23.28 3.07 -22.18
C ILE A 371 -24.48 4.00 -22.13
N LYS A 372 -25.61 3.49 -22.64
CA LYS A 372 -26.92 4.15 -22.58
C LYS A 372 -27.90 3.23 -21.87
N ASP A 373 -28.18 3.54 -20.62
CA ASP A 373 -29.11 2.80 -19.77
C ASP A 373 -29.86 3.79 -18.87
N GLU A 374 -31.13 3.54 -18.56
CA GLU A 374 -31.95 4.42 -17.73
C GLU A 374 -31.46 4.53 -16.28
N ASN A 375 -30.80 3.47 -15.80
CA ASN A 375 -30.25 3.38 -14.45
C ASN A 375 -28.77 3.85 -14.38
N PHE A 376 -28.20 4.31 -15.52
CA PHE A 376 -26.85 4.87 -15.58
C PHE A 376 -26.90 6.37 -15.88
N LYS A 377 -26.19 7.18 -15.05
CA LYS A 377 -26.11 8.64 -15.23
C LYS A 377 -24.70 9.14 -14.97
N ILE A 378 -24.15 9.91 -15.90
CA ILE A 378 -22.94 10.70 -15.68
C ILE A 378 -23.39 12.06 -15.12
N ILE A 379 -22.88 12.42 -13.95
CA ILE A 379 -23.31 13.62 -13.23
C ILE A 379 -22.11 14.44 -12.71
N ASP A 380 -22.33 15.72 -12.49
CA ASP A 380 -21.38 16.55 -11.76
C ASP A 380 -21.30 16.11 -10.29
N SER A 381 -20.10 16.15 -9.72
CA SER A 381 -19.86 15.76 -8.31
C SER A 381 -20.73 16.56 -7.31
N LYS A 382 -21.08 17.80 -7.62
CA LYS A 382 -21.97 18.64 -6.81
C LYS A 382 -23.42 18.18 -6.81
N ALA A 383 -23.83 17.44 -7.86
CA ALA A 383 -25.20 16.93 -7.98
C ALA A 383 -25.41 15.61 -7.22
N ILE A 384 -24.33 14.93 -6.76
CA ILE A 384 -24.42 13.60 -6.14
C ILE A 384 -25.35 13.61 -4.94
N TYR A 385 -25.22 14.58 -4.03
CA TYR A 385 -26.05 14.63 -2.81
C TYR A 385 -27.54 14.64 -3.16
N LYS A 386 -27.96 15.52 -4.08
CA LYS A 386 -29.36 15.64 -4.51
C LYS A 386 -29.88 14.35 -5.13
N ASN A 387 -29.07 13.65 -5.91
CA ASN A 387 -29.47 12.38 -6.55
C ASN A 387 -29.56 11.22 -5.56
N LEU A 388 -28.85 11.28 -4.43
CA LEU A 388 -28.82 10.22 -3.41
C LEU A 388 -29.75 10.48 -2.23
N GLU A 389 -30.31 11.68 -2.09
CA GLU A 389 -31.08 12.08 -0.91
C GLU A 389 -32.23 11.13 -0.60
N ILE A 390 -32.94 10.62 -1.61
CA ILE A 390 -34.06 9.67 -1.47
C ILE A 390 -33.62 8.28 -1.00
N TYR A 391 -32.34 7.94 -1.15
CA TYR A 391 -31.73 6.67 -0.76
C TYR A 391 -31.04 6.72 0.60
N LEU A 392 -31.10 7.86 1.31
CA LEU A 392 -30.48 8.00 2.63
C LEU A 392 -31.41 7.39 3.69
N ASN A 393 -31.39 6.07 3.80
CA ASN A 393 -32.17 5.29 4.76
C ASN A 393 -31.50 3.92 5.03
N GLU A 394 -31.96 3.20 6.05
CA GLU A 394 -31.39 1.91 6.49
C GLU A 394 -31.59 0.75 5.49
N GLU A 395 -32.55 0.86 4.55
CA GLU A 395 -32.79 -0.14 3.49
C GLU A 395 -31.80 -0.04 2.34
N SER A 396 -30.95 0.99 2.33
CA SER A 396 -30.07 1.29 1.22
C SER A 396 -28.59 0.98 1.53
N VAL A 397 -27.84 0.58 0.49
CA VAL A 397 -26.39 0.53 0.50
C VAL A 397 -25.83 1.34 -0.66
N ILE A 398 -24.85 2.20 -0.39
CA ILE A 398 -24.20 3.05 -1.39
C ILE A 398 -22.71 2.71 -1.43
N LEU A 399 -22.23 2.24 -2.58
CA LEU A 399 -20.82 2.05 -2.85
C LEU A 399 -20.21 3.33 -3.42
N PHE A 400 -19.10 3.78 -2.86
CA PHE A 400 -18.28 4.85 -3.43
C PHE A 400 -16.92 4.30 -3.84
N LYS A 401 -16.60 4.36 -5.14
CA LYS A 401 -15.34 3.84 -5.65
C LYS A 401 -14.81 4.62 -6.86
N ALA A 402 -13.54 5.04 -6.78
CA ALA A 402 -12.82 5.71 -7.87
C ALA A 402 -11.31 5.59 -7.71
N SER A 403 -10.57 5.94 -8.76
CA SER A 403 -9.12 6.17 -8.65
C SER A 403 -8.80 7.34 -7.72
N ARG A 404 -7.61 7.32 -7.13
CA ARG A 404 -7.17 8.29 -6.11
C ARG A 404 -7.27 9.75 -6.54
N SER A 405 -7.05 10.03 -7.84
CA SER A 405 -7.11 11.39 -8.39
C SER A 405 -8.48 12.06 -8.25
N VAL A 406 -9.57 11.28 -8.24
CA VAL A 406 -10.95 11.76 -8.12
C VAL A 406 -11.23 12.32 -6.73
N LYS A 407 -10.48 11.88 -5.71
CA LYS A 407 -10.65 12.30 -4.29
C LYS A 407 -12.07 12.04 -3.78
N MET A 408 -12.64 10.88 -4.17
CA MET A 408 -14.02 10.47 -3.86
C MET A 408 -14.29 10.43 -2.34
N GLU A 409 -13.28 10.28 -1.50
CA GLU A 409 -13.39 10.35 -0.05
C GLU A 409 -13.96 11.71 0.46
N LYS A 410 -13.85 12.76 -0.34
CA LYS A 410 -14.47 14.05 -0.01
C LYS A 410 -15.99 14.01 -0.19
N ILE A 411 -16.45 13.22 -1.16
CA ILE A 411 -17.87 13.02 -1.43
C ILE A 411 -18.48 12.15 -0.33
N VAL A 412 -17.84 11.06 0.06
CA VAL A 412 -18.28 10.20 1.17
C VAL A 412 -18.53 11.00 2.45
N LYS A 413 -17.70 12.01 2.74
CA LYS A 413 -17.86 12.88 3.92
C LYS A 413 -19.18 13.66 3.95
N LEU A 414 -19.82 13.90 2.81
CA LEU A 414 -21.11 14.60 2.77
C LEU A 414 -22.26 13.74 3.33
N PHE A 415 -22.05 12.43 3.41
CA PHE A 415 -23.05 11.43 3.80
C PHE A 415 -22.80 10.83 5.19
N LYS A 416 -21.66 11.13 5.79
CA LYS A 416 -21.32 10.75 7.18
C LYS A 416 -22.06 11.59 8.22
#